data_7af15c0d5bd68188da74b1a32b88c31b
#
_entry.id   7af15c0d5bd68188da74b1a32b88c31b
#
_cell.length_a   1.000
_cell.length_b   1.000
_cell.length_c   1.000
_cell.angle_alpha   90.00
_cell.angle_beta   90.00
_cell.angle_gamma   90.00
#
_symmetry.space_group_name_H-M   'P 1'
#
loop_
_entity.id
_entity.type
_entity.pdbx_description
1 polymer ?
#
loop_
_entity_poly.entity_id
_entity_poly.type
_entity_poly.pdbx_seq_one_letter_code
_entity_poly.pdbx_strand_id
1 'polypeptide(L)'
;MRPLRNVTAPSISRRRFLHHAAAMAAGAGSARLLIAQTGTSQKPEAPSATRAAHRVFVASFSHETNTFHPVRTESYYYPKTDVRPFNLAVWKDAGLELVPGVSAHPSGGGTVEGKACREALDRILGSLRASLPVDAVFLRLHGAMFAEGIGPAESVLVEEMRNVLGPKIPIACTFDLHGNIPMRLARFGDILIGHKTAPHTDGGQIAEQAGSLLLDAIRGRIRPVSYILPVPIVLPGEKAMTTAEPLRTLVDEARRIEREGVAGHPARILAATIFVGCAWTDSPDTGMSVMITADGSRKAARAAAIHLAGRIWDARGQFAFGCETAELEEGVTRALEAEESKVLLTDSGDNVTASTPGDLPIVLRHLVERKVPHALVFGIQDPQSVARCFAAGEGKTVRLSIGAFIEKRFGPPFEAEAQVVRLVKDRRAAAVRIGGVTTVLGAAFMGGPGDYEPFGLEPSDYKVVVTKCGYCFPGQDRIAPRHIMLLTPGAGDMRLDRLNYVRRKRPAFPFEKDAQFDPEAAPA
;
A
#
# COMPACT_ATOMS: atom_id res chain seq x y z
N MET A 1 16.68 51.61 18.06
CA MET A 1 16.73 50.15 18.10
C MET A 1 15.37 49.63 18.57
N ARG A 2 14.53 49.13 17.67
CA ARG A 2 13.28 48.44 17.98
C ARG A 2 13.46 46.98 17.59
N PRO A 3 13.01 45.98 18.37
CA PRO A 3 13.18 44.57 18.05
C PRO A 3 12.22 44.11 16.94
N LEU A 4 12.75 43.32 16.04
CA LEU A 4 12.01 42.64 14.96
C LEU A 4 11.02 41.65 15.55
N ARG A 5 9.76 41.76 15.14
CA ARG A 5 8.70 40.80 15.47
C ARG A 5 8.92 39.50 14.70
N ASN A 6 8.95 38.39 15.42
CA ASN A 6 8.87 37.03 14.87
C ASN A 6 7.58 36.87 14.07
N VAL A 7 7.72 36.64 12.76
CA VAL A 7 6.62 36.21 11.90
C VAL A 7 6.60 34.69 11.96
N THR A 8 5.66 34.12 12.73
CA THR A 8 5.33 32.69 12.70
C THR A 8 4.74 32.34 11.35
N ALA A 9 5.37 31.39 10.65
CA ALA A 9 4.86 30.85 9.41
C ALA A 9 3.50 30.16 9.64
N PRO A 10 2.52 30.32 8.74
CA PRO A 10 1.22 29.68 8.89
C PRO A 10 1.33 28.16 8.75
N SER A 11 0.76 27.43 9.71
CA SER A 11 0.63 25.98 9.68
C SER A 11 -0.15 25.55 8.43
N ILE A 12 0.49 24.83 7.55
CA ILE A 12 -0.11 24.29 6.32
C ILE A 12 -1.06 23.16 6.69
N SER A 13 -2.36 23.37 6.47
CA SER A 13 -3.40 22.35 6.65
C SER A 13 -3.19 21.19 5.68
N ARG A 14 -2.77 20.05 6.22
CA ARG A 14 -2.43 18.78 5.52
C ARG A 14 -3.66 17.96 5.05
N ARG A 15 -4.86 18.56 4.98
CA ARG A 15 -6.14 17.86 4.72
C ARG A 15 -6.30 17.17 3.36
N ARG A 16 -5.38 17.33 2.39
CA ARG A 16 -5.57 16.83 1.01
C ARG A 16 -4.61 15.73 0.56
N PHE A 17 -3.70 15.27 1.41
CA PHE A 17 -2.67 14.30 0.98
C PHE A 17 -3.19 12.87 0.74
N LEU A 18 -4.35 12.49 1.30
CA LEU A 18 -4.83 11.10 1.33
C LEU A 18 -6.03 10.79 0.41
N HIS A 19 -6.55 11.76 -0.35
CA HIS A 19 -7.75 11.51 -1.17
C HIS A 19 -7.49 10.86 -2.53
N HIS A 20 -6.26 10.75 -2.99
CA HIS A 20 -5.96 10.24 -4.34
C HIS A 20 -5.64 8.74 -4.43
N ALA A 21 -5.29 8.10 -3.33
CA ALA A 21 -5.05 6.65 -3.34
C ALA A 21 -6.33 5.78 -3.32
N ALA A 22 -7.49 6.37 -2.98
CA ALA A 22 -8.76 5.65 -2.83
C ALA A 22 -9.73 5.77 -4.02
N ALA A 23 -9.41 6.53 -5.06
CA ALA A 23 -10.38 6.91 -6.11
C ALA A 23 -10.34 6.08 -7.41
N MET A 24 -9.59 4.99 -7.48
CA MET A 24 -9.46 4.18 -8.70
C MET A 24 -10.19 2.83 -8.66
N ALA A 25 -11.42 2.78 -8.14
CA ALA A 25 -12.24 1.56 -8.20
C ALA A 25 -13.73 1.87 -8.42
N ALA A 26 -14.10 2.61 -9.47
CA ALA A 26 -15.51 2.72 -9.87
C ALA A 26 -15.62 2.93 -11.39
N GLY A 27 -15.80 1.85 -12.11
CA GLY A 27 -16.10 1.87 -13.54
C GLY A 27 -16.47 0.48 -14.05
N ALA A 28 -17.70 0.03 -13.82
CA ALA A 28 -18.25 -1.10 -14.55
C ALA A 28 -19.72 -0.83 -14.89
N GLY A 29 -20.01 -0.84 -16.18
CA GLY A 29 -21.28 -0.50 -16.77
C GLY A 29 -22.40 -1.50 -16.49
N SER A 30 -23.61 -0.96 -16.48
CA SER A 30 -24.87 -1.65 -16.25
C SER A 30 -25.37 -2.32 -17.53
N ALA A 31 -25.55 -3.65 -17.53
CA ALA A 31 -26.39 -4.36 -18.49
C ALA A 31 -27.73 -4.69 -17.81
N ARG A 32 -28.81 -4.10 -18.30
CA ARG A 32 -30.18 -4.41 -17.89
C ARG A 32 -30.66 -5.68 -18.61
N LEU A 33 -31.09 -6.68 -17.86
CA LEU A 33 -31.88 -7.79 -18.39
C LEU A 33 -33.33 -7.66 -17.89
N LEU A 34 -34.26 -7.53 -18.82
CA LEU A 34 -35.70 -7.61 -18.54
C LEU A 34 -36.10 -9.09 -18.40
N ILE A 35 -36.74 -9.45 -17.32
CA ILE A 35 -37.50 -10.71 -17.22
C ILE A 35 -38.92 -10.38 -16.73
N ALA A 36 -39.89 -10.94 -17.46
CA ALA A 36 -41.31 -10.72 -17.29
C ALA A 36 -41.85 -11.36 -16.00
N GLN A 37 -42.77 -10.66 -15.36
CA GLN A 37 -43.54 -11.15 -14.21
C GLN A 37 -44.73 -11.98 -14.67
N THR A 38 -44.88 -13.17 -14.07
CA THR A 38 -46.20 -13.84 -13.97
C THR A 38 -46.57 -13.90 -12.50
N GLY A 39 -47.71 -13.28 -12.18
CA GLY A 39 -48.18 -13.15 -10.82
C GLY A 39 -48.91 -14.39 -10.29
N THR A 40 -48.69 -14.67 -9.01
CA THR A 40 -49.69 -15.34 -8.15
C THR A 40 -49.76 -14.60 -6.82
N SER A 41 -50.97 -14.16 -6.54
CA SER A 41 -51.37 -13.43 -5.31
C SER A 41 -51.28 -14.35 -4.09
N GLN A 42 -50.36 -14.05 -3.15
CA GLN A 42 -50.44 -14.54 -1.77
C GLN A 42 -50.64 -13.37 -0.82
N LYS A 43 -51.60 -13.57 0.15
CA LYS A 43 -51.90 -12.66 1.21
C LYS A 43 -50.64 -12.25 1.99
N PRO A 44 -50.52 -10.99 2.45
CA PRO A 44 -49.42 -10.58 3.28
C PRO A 44 -49.49 -11.24 4.66
N GLU A 45 -48.53 -12.02 5.00
CA GLU A 45 -48.21 -12.45 6.36
C GLU A 45 -47.82 -11.21 7.21
N ALA A 46 -48.27 -11.17 8.45
CA ALA A 46 -47.96 -10.09 9.38
C ALA A 46 -46.44 -9.97 9.58
N PRO A 47 -45.87 -8.75 9.72
CA PRO A 47 -44.46 -8.58 9.88
C PRO A 47 -43.97 -9.31 11.14
N SER A 48 -43.14 -10.33 10.92
CA SER A 48 -42.34 -10.96 11.96
C SER A 48 -41.59 -9.90 12.75
N ALA A 49 -41.61 -10.00 14.09
CA ALA A 49 -40.86 -9.14 14.98
C ALA A 49 -39.46 -8.85 14.41
N THR A 50 -39.17 -7.57 14.14
CA THR A 50 -37.91 -7.11 13.57
C THR A 50 -36.78 -7.61 14.47
N ARG A 51 -36.04 -8.62 13.98
CA ARG A 51 -34.82 -9.14 14.63
C ARG A 51 -33.89 -7.94 14.78
N ALA A 52 -33.42 -7.68 15.99
CA ALA A 52 -32.49 -6.58 16.25
C ALA A 52 -31.29 -6.69 15.28
N ALA A 53 -30.93 -5.59 14.65
CA ALA A 53 -29.80 -5.57 13.72
C ALA A 53 -28.50 -5.92 14.45
N HIS A 54 -27.67 -6.79 13.84
CA HIS A 54 -26.34 -7.03 14.38
C HIS A 54 -25.46 -5.80 14.17
N ARG A 55 -24.78 -5.36 15.22
CA ARG A 55 -23.93 -4.16 15.23
C ARG A 55 -22.48 -4.50 14.92
N VAL A 56 -21.97 -3.99 13.81
CA VAL A 56 -20.59 -4.23 13.34
C VAL A 56 -19.78 -2.94 13.47
N PHE A 57 -18.83 -2.92 14.40
CA PHE A 57 -17.88 -1.80 14.52
C PHE A 57 -16.91 -1.83 13.34
N VAL A 58 -16.70 -0.67 12.70
CA VAL A 58 -15.80 -0.52 11.56
C VAL A 58 -14.79 0.61 11.79
N ALA A 59 -13.51 0.34 11.49
CA ALA A 59 -12.44 1.32 11.58
C ALA A 59 -11.32 1.02 10.58
N SER A 60 -10.46 2.03 10.31
CA SER A 60 -9.25 1.88 9.51
C SER A 60 -8.06 2.40 10.29
N PHE A 61 -6.97 1.60 10.28
CA PHE A 61 -5.68 1.95 10.85
C PHE A 61 -4.61 1.35 9.94
N SER A 62 -4.13 2.14 9.00
CA SER A 62 -3.33 1.63 7.88
C SER A 62 -2.14 2.53 7.63
N HIS A 63 -0.94 1.96 7.57
CA HIS A 63 0.29 2.65 7.23
C HIS A 63 1.32 1.67 6.65
N GLU A 64 1.86 1.99 5.50
CA GLU A 64 3.07 1.35 4.99
C GLU A 64 4.27 2.14 5.49
N THR A 65 4.93 1.65 6.55
CA THR A 65 6.07 2.32 7.16
C THR A 65 7.34 2.04 6.37
N ASN A 66 7.99 3.09 5.88
CA ASN A 66 9.36 2.98 5.37
C ASN A 66 10.34 3.39 6.49
N THR A 67 11.02 2.41 7.11
CA THR A 67 11.96 2.68 8.21
C THR A 67 13.27 3.32 7.76
N PHE A 68 13.54 3.36 6.46
CA PHE A 68 14.67 4.07 5.85
C PHE A 68 14.32 5.51 5.46
N HIS A 69 13.06 5.92 5.59
CA HIS A 69 12.63 7.30 5.39
C HIS A 69 13.30 8.21 6.45
N PRO A 70 13.92 9.36 6.06
CA PRO A 70 14.71 10.18 6.98
C PRO A 70 13.87 10.92 8.03
N VAL A 71 12.57 11.10 7.78
CA VAL A 71 11.65 11.80 8.69
C VAL A 71 10.65 10.82 9.26
N ARG A 72 10.42 10.87 10.57
CA ARG A 72 9.43 10.06 11.28
C ARG A 72 8.01 10.52 11.03
N THR A 73 7.05 9.64 11.25
CA THR A 73 5.63 9.97 11.32
C THR A 73 5.29 10.36 12.75
N GLU A 74 5.10 11.66 12.98
CA GLU A 74 4.94 12.27 14.30
C GLU A 74 3.48 12.48 14.70
N SER A 75 2.53 12.32 13.78
CA SER A 75 1.11 12.59 14.05
C SER A 75 0.18 11.82 13.11
N TYR A 76 -1.08 11.75 13.52
CA TYR A 76 -2.19 11.20 12.77
C TYR A 76 -3.31 12.21 12.62
N TYR A 77 -4.09 12.06 11.55
CA TYR A 77 -5.38 12.68 11.36
C TYR A 77 -6.48 11.67 11.72
N TYR A 78 -7.48 12.10 12.50
CA TYR A 78 -8.50 11.24 13.11
C TYR A 78 -9.92 11.56 12.62
N PRO A 79 -10.32 11.18 11.41
CA PRO A 79 -11.69 11.33 10.98
C PRO A 79 -12.59 10.26 11.60
N LYS A 80 -13.89 10.55 11.67
CA LYS A 80 -14.86 9.48 11.81
C LYS A 80 -14.72 8.53 10.62
N THR A 81 -14.78 7.21 10.86
CA THR A 81 -14.61 6.21 9.80
C THR A 81 -15.62 6.43 8.68
N ASP A 82 -15.14 6.54 7.45
CA ASP A 82 -15.97 6.49 6.26
C ASP A 82 -16.52 5.07 6.09
N VAL A 83 -17.83 4.94 6.13
CA VAL A 83 -18.50 3.63 6.02
C VAL A 83 -18.62 3.13 4.57
N ARG A 84 -18.44 4.00 3.55
CA ARG A 84 -18.62 3.61 2.15
C ARG A 84 -17.77 2.38 1.74
N PRO A 85 -16.49 2.27 2.14
CA PRO A 85 -15.69 1.09 1.85
C PRO A 85 -16.13 -0.18 2.57
N PHE A 86 -17.05 -0.06 3.55
CA PHE A 86 -17.62 -1.18 4.30
C PHE A 86 -19.06 -1.48 3.89
N ASN A 87 -19.66 -0.74 2.93
CA ASN A 87 -20.97 -1.05 2.35
C ASN A 87 -20.87 -2.21 1.37
N LEU A 88 -20.65 -3.41 1.92
CA LEU A 88 -20.45 -4.62 1.15
C LEU A 88 -21.76 -5.17 0.60
N ALA A 89 -21.72 -5.72 -0.62
CA ALA A 89 -22.91 -6.28 -1.27
C ALA A 89 -23.50 -7.45 -0.47
N VAL A 90 -22.64 -8.28 0.15
CA VAL A 90 -23.05 -9.41 1.01
C VAL A 90 -23.79 -8.98 2.29
N TRP A 91 -23.67 -7.71 2.68
CA TRP A 91 -24.34 -7.17 3.87
C TRP A 91 -25.67 -6.47 3.57
N LYS A 92 -25.96 -6.27 2.29
CA LYS A 92 -27.25 -5.69 1.88
C LYS A 92 -28.38 -6.61 2.35
N ASP A 93 -29.35 -6.02 3.02
CA ASP A 93 -30.51 -6.73 3.58
C ASP A 93 -30.17 -7.83 4.61
N ALA A 94 -28.92 -7.86 5.11
CA ALA A 94 -28.47 -8.87 6.09
C ALA A 94 -28.89 -8.58 7.53
N GLY A 95 -29.51 -7.43 7.80
CA GLY A 95 -29.88 -6.98 9.14
C GLY A 95 -28.68 -6.54 9.98
N LEU A 96 -27.73 -5.82 9.34
CA LEU A 96 -26.55 -5.28 10.00
C LEU A 96 -26.65 -3.76 10.16
N GLU A 97 -26.15 -3.25 11.29
CA GLU A 97 -25.88 -1.84 11.57
C GLU A 97 -24.37 -1.62 11.56
N LEU A 98 -23.86 -0.77 10.66
CA LEU A 98 -22.46 -0.34 10.69
C LEU A 98 -22.27 0.74 11.74
N VAL A 99 -21.40 0.49 12.70
CA VAL A 99 -21.05 1.41 13.78
C VAL A 99 -19.66 2.01 13.48
N PRO A 100 -19.58 3.22 12.88
CA PRO A 100 -18.31 3.82 12.52
C PRO A 100 -17.56 4.32 13.74
N GLY A 101 -16.36 3.80 13.94
CA GLY A 101 -15.41 4.27 14.93
C GLY A 101 -14.58 5.45 14.45
N VAL A 102 -13.42 5.65 15.06
CA VAL A 102 -12.38 6.58 14.63
C VAL A 102 -11.38 5.83 13.77
N SER A 103 -11.06 6.40 12.61
CA SER A 103 -9.91 5.95 11.81
C SER A 103 -8.69 6.84 12.08
N ALA A 104 -7.49 6.29 11.95
CA ALA A 104 -6.25 7.04 12.09
C ALA A 104 -5.45 6.98 10.80
N HIS A 105 -5.13 8.14 10.25
CA HIS A 105 -4.35 8.31 9.02
C HIS A 105 -3.03 8.99 9.33
N PRO A 106 -1.88 8.40 8.94
CA PRO A 106 -0.56 8.94 9.24
C PRO A 106 -0.29 10.25 8.49
N SER A 107 0.55 11.10 9.07
CA SER A 107 0.99 12.36 8.47
C SER A 107 2.28 12.25 7.65
N GLY A 108 2.92 11.10 7.63
CA GLY A 108 4.19 10.84 6.93
C GLY A 108 4.36 9.38 6.55
N GLY A 109 5.48 9.02 5.94
CA GLY A 109 5.81 7.68 5.45
C GLY A 109 6.84 6.92 6.32
N GLY A 110 7.54 7.62 7.22
CA GLY A 110 8.61 7.03 8.02
C GLY A 110 8.15 6.28 9.27
N THR A 111 9.11 5.74 10.02
CA THR A 111 8.87 5.07 11.31
C THR A 111 7.94 5.92 12.18
N VAL A 112 6.89 5.28 12.69
CA VAL A 112 5.91 5.99 13.52
C VAL A 112 6.49 6.22 14.92
N GLU A 113 6.37 7.44 15.44
CA GLU A 113 6.73 7.73 16.82
C GLU A 113 5.82 7.00 17.80
N GLY A 114 6.41 6.41 18.85
CA GLY A 114 5.67 5.63 19.83
C GLY A 114 4.54 6.40 20.49
N LYS A 115 4.76 7.69 20.81
CA LYS A 115 3.72 8.56 21.40
C LYS A 115 2.55 8.76 20.43
N ALA A 116 2.82 9.08 19.18
CA ALA A 116 1.80 9.29 18.16
C ALA A 116 1.01 8.00 17.89
N CYS A 117 1.72 6.86 17.86
CA CYS A 117 1.08 5.55 17.72
C CYS A 117 0.17 5.23 18.91
N ARG A 118 0.63 5.43 20.17
CA ARG A 118 -0.18 5.19 21.36
C ARG A 118 -1.43 6.06 21.37
N GLU A 119 -1.32 7.34 21.02
CA GLU A 119 -2.48 8.21 20.90
C GLU A 119 -3.49 7.68 19.87
N ALA A 120 -3.02 7.19 18.72
CA ALA A 120 -3.89 6.62 17.69
C ALA A 120 -4.62 5.36 18.19
N LEU A 121 -3.89 4.45 18.83
CA LEU A 121 -4.46 3.25 19.45
C LEU A 121 -5.54 3.62 20.48
N ASP A 122 -5.23 4.55 21.39
CA ASP A 122 -6.15 4.95 22.47
C ASP A 122 -7.44 5.60 21.91
N ARG A 123 -7.33 6.41 20.84
CA ARG A 123 -8.50 7.03 20.19
C ARG A 123 -9.39 6.00 19.51
N ILE A 124 -8.80 5.03 18.79
CA ILE A 124 -9.57 3.97 18.12
C ILE A 124 -10.24 3.07 19.16
N LEU A 125 -9.51 2.64 20.21
CA LEU A 125 -10.04 1.82 21.30
C LEU A 125 -11.10 2.57 22.13
N GLY A 126 -10.91 3.86 22.37
CA GLY A 126 -11.90 4.72 23.02
C GLY A 126 -13.20 4.75 22.23
N SER A 127 -13.13 4.86 20.90
CA SER A 127 -14.31 4.82 20.03
C SER A 127 -15.01 3.45 20.04
N LEU A 128 -14.25 2.35 20.12
CA LEU A 128 -14.81 1.01 20.28
C LEU A 128 -15.55 0.87 21.62
N ARG A 129 -14.92 1.27 22.73
CA ARG A 129 -15.56 1.21 24.06
C ARG A 129 -16.85 2.03 24.12
N ALA A 130 -16.88 3.20 23.51
CA ALA A 130 -18.07 4.05 23.42
C ALA A 130 -19.19 3.46 22.53
N SER A 131 -18.85 2.51 21.68
CA SER A 131 -19.77 1.86 20.73
C SER A 131 -20.38 0.56 21.28
N LEU A 132 -19.89 0.06 22.41
CA LEU A 132 -20.37 -1.20 22.97
C LEU A 132 -21.85 -1.13 23.41
N PRO A 133 -22.61 -2.24 23.31
CA PRO A 133 -22.20 -3.53 22.79
C PRO A 133 -22.15 -3.57 21.26
N VAL A 134 -21.23 -4.40 20.71
CA VAL A 134 -21.16 -4.72 19.29
C VAL A 134 -21.12 -6.24 19.12
N ASP A 135 -21.61 -6.74 17.97
CA ASP A 135 -21.65 -8.18 17.67
C ASP A 135 -20.41 -8.65 16.88
N ALA A 136 -19.72 -7.71 16.24
CA ALA A 136 -18.50 -7.98 15.47
C ALA A 136 -17.67 -6.72 15.24
N VAL A 137 -16.41 -6.93 14.80
CA VAL A 137 -15.49 -5.87 14.37
C VAL A 137 -14.97 -6.18 12.98
N PHE A 138 -14.91 -5.15 12.10
CA PHE A 138 -14.26 -5.22 10.80
C PHE A 138 -13.26 -4.09 10.64
N LEU A 139 -11.97 -4.44 10.48
CA LEU A 139 -10.86 -3.50 10.35
C LEU A 139 -10.26 -3.55 8.95
N ARG A 140 -9.90 -2.37 8.42
CA ARG A 140 -9.02 -2.23 7.27
C ARG A 140 -7.65 -1.79 7.75
N LEU A 141 -6.66 -2.66 7.55
CA LEU A 141 -5.27 -2.52 7.97
C LEU A 141 -4.37 -2.60 6.74
N HIS A 142 -3.09 -2.25 6.89
CA HIS A 142 -2.07 -2.51 5.87
C HIS A 142 -1.25 -3.75 6.22
N GLY A 143 -0.74 -3.82 7.44
CA GLY A 143 0.13 -4.90 7.91
C GLY A 143 1.61 -4.55 7.98
N ALA A 144 2.02 -3.39 7.44
CA ALA A 144 3.42 -2.96 7.45
C ALA A 144 3.68 -1.77 8.41
N MET A 145 2.74 -1.46 9.31
CA MET A 145 2.94 -0.37 10.26
C MET A 145 3.93 -0.76 11.35
N PHE A 146 5.03 -0.02 11.44
CA PHE A 146 6.03 -0.17 12.48
C PHE A 146 6.18 1.11 13.30
N ALA A 147 5.98 1.00 14.63
CA ALA A 147 6.09 2.11 15.56
C ALA A 147 7.19 1.87 16.59
N GLU A 148 7.92 2.93 16.93
CA GLU A 148 9.02 2.91 17.89
C GLU A 148 8.55 2.49 19.27
N GLY A 149 9.23 1.51 19.90
CA GLY A 149 8.86 0.98 21.21
C GLY A 149 7.58 0.15 21.27
N ILE A 150 6.81 0.07 20.17
CA ILE A 150 5.55 -0.67 20.08
C ILE A 150 5.69 -1.87 19.11
N GLY A 151 6.41 -1.67 18.01
CA GLY A 151 6.57 -2.68 16.96
C GLY A 151 5.42 -2.66 15.94
N PRO A 152 4.84 -3.83 15.58
CA PRO A 152 3.79 -3.95 14.57
C PRO A 152 2.45 -3.44 15.13
N ALA A 153 2.21 -2.13 14.97
CA ALA A 153 1.16 -1.39 15.66
C ALA A 153 -0.27 -1.88 15.33
N GLU A 154 -0.50 -2.32 14.10
CA GLU A 154 -1.80 -2.88 13.68
C GLU A 154 -2.12 -4.18 14.42
N SER A 155 -1.10 -5.03 14.63
CA SER A 155 -1.25 -6.24 15.44
C SER A 155 -1.53 -5.92 16.91
N VAL A 156 -0.90 -4.87 17.46
CA VAL A 156 -1.18 -4.39 18.82
C VAL A 156 -2.61 -3.90 18.95
N LEU A 157 -3.13 -3.16 17.94
CA LEU A 157 -4.53 -2.74 17.93
C LEU A 157 -5.49 -3.94 18.03
N VAL A 158 -5.29 -4.97 17.22
CA VAL A 158 -6.16 -6.17 17.21
C VAL A 158 -6.10 -6.90 18.56
N GLU A 159 -4.90 -7.01 19.17
CA GLU A 159 -4.71 -7.58 20.49
C GLU A 159 -5.47 -6.81 21.57
N GLU A 160 -5.33 -5.48 21.60
CA GLU A 160 -6.01 -4.63 22.58
C GLU A 160 -7.55 -4.62 22.36
N MET A 161 -8.03 -4.68 21.13
CA MET A 161 -9.45 -4.87 20.83
C MET A 161 -9.97 -6.21 21.33
N ARG A 162 -9.21 -7.30 21.14
CA ARG A 162 -9.55 -8.62 21.67
C ARG A 162 -9.68 -8.60 23.21
N ASN A 163 -8.80 -7.89 23.90
CA ASN A 163 -8.87 -7.72 25.35
C ASN A 163 -10.13 -6.95 25.80
N VAL A 164 -10.61 -5.99 25.01
CA VAL A 164 -11.84 -5.25 25.28
C VAL A 164 -13.10 -6.10 25.01
N LEU A 165 -13.09 -6.86 23.90
CA LEU A 165 -14.26 -7.58 23.39
C LEU A 165 -14.44 -8.98 24.02
N GLY A 166 -13.37 -9.54 24.58
CA GLY A 166 -13.35 -10.94 25.00
C GLY A 166 -13.31 -11.92 23.81
N PRO A 167 -13.36 -13.24 24.06
CA PRO A 167 -13.08 -14.27 23.06
C PRO A 167 -14.24 -14.57 22.10
N LYS A 168 -15.44 -14.06 22.33
CA LYS A 168 -16.65 -14.46 21.61
C LYS A 168 -17.00 -13.57 20.42
N ILE A 169 -16.58 -12.30 20.44
CA ILE A 169 -16.92 -11.32 19.39
C ILE A 169 -15.94 -11.50 18.23
N PRO A 170 -16.39 -11.86 17.01
CA PRO A 170 -15.49 -12.07 15.89
C PRO A 170 -14.85 -10.76 15.42
N ILE A 171 -13.55 -10.82 15.11
CA ILE A 171 -12.76 -9.74 14.55
C ILE A 171 -12.27 -10.16 13.16
N ALA A 172 -12.72 -9.43 12.14
CA ALA A 172 -12.23 -9.56 10.77
C ALA A 172 -11.26 -8.41 10.43
N CYS A 173 -10.16 -8.75 9.78
CA CYS A 173 -9.18 -7.78 9.30
C CYS A 173 -8.81 -8.04 7.84
N THR A 174 -8.74 -6.98 7.04
CA THR A 174 -8.17 -7.03 5.69
C THR A 174 -6.82 -6.33 5.66
N PHE A 175 -5.88 -6.86 4.84
CA PHE A 175 -4.50 -6.40 4.76
C PHE A 175 -4.05 -6.20 3.31
N ASP A 176 -3.03 -5.36 3.13
CA ASP A 176 -2.24 -5.31 1.92
C ASP A 176 -1.29 -6.53 1.86
N LEU A 177 -1.01 -7.05 0.65
CA LEU A 177 -0.09 -8.19 0.52
C LEU A 177 1.37 -7.82 0.83
N HIS A 178 1.70 -6.52 0.92
CA HIS A 178 3.00 -6.04 1.39
C HIS A 178 3.09 -5.94 2.92
N GLY A 179 2.14 -6.52 3.66
CA GLY A 179 2.19 -6.58 5.11
C GLY A 179 3.32 -7.47 5.63
N ASN A 180 4.05 -7.01 6.67
CA ASN A 180 4.98 -7.80 7.47
C ASN A 180 4.22 -8.38 8.67
N ILE A 181 3.58 -9.51 8.48
CA ILE A 181 2.56 -10.01 9.39
C ILE A 181 3.16 -10.85 10.52
N PRO A 182 3.07 -10.42 11.79
CA PRO A 182 3.59 -11.18 12.90
C PRO A 182 2.73 -12.41 13.20
N MET A 183 3.36 -13.55 13.47
CA MET A 183 2.67 -14.82 13.80
C MET A 183 1.66 -14.67 14.95
N ARG A 184 1.96 -13.82 15.94
CA ARG A 184 1.11 -13.61 17.11
C ARG A 184 -0.28 -13.04 16.77
N LEU A 185 -0.44 -12.35 15.65
CA LEU A 185 -1.73 -11.77 15.23
C LEU A 185 -2.83 -12.83 15.11
N ALA A 186 -2.48 -14.06 14.70
CA ALA A 186 -3.41 -15.18 14.61
C ALA A 186 -4.05 -15.62 15.94
N ARG A 187 -3.58 -15.09 17.08
CA ARG A 187 -4.19 -15.35 18.41
C ARG A 187 -5.34 -14.40 18.72
N PHE A 188 -5.43 -13.28 18.01
CA PHE A 188 -6.31 -12.17 18.35
C PHE A 188 -7.37 -11.88 17.28
N GLY A 189 -7.04 -12.07 15.99
CA GLY A 189 -7.96 -11.94 14.88
C GLY A 189 -8.50 -13.30 14.44
N ASP A 190 -9.80 -13.36 14.13
CA ASP A 190 -10.47 -14.59 13.72
C ASP A 190 -10.46 -14.78 12.20
N ILE A 191 -10.81 -13.74 11.45
CA ILE A 191 -10.86 -13.72 10.00
C ILE A 191 -9.79 -12.76 9.51
N LEU A 192 -8.70 -13.30 8.97
CA LEU A 192 -7.55 -12.54 8.53
C LEU A 192 -7.34 -12.80 7.03
N ILE A 193 -7.43 -11.77 6.20
CA ILE A 193 -7.34 -11.90 4.73
C ILE A 193 -6.53 -10.75 4.17
N GLY A 194 -5.56 -11.03 3.28
CA GLY A 194 -4.81 -10.02 2.53
C GLY A 194 -5.18 -10.00 1.05
N HIS A 195 -4.78 -8.93 0.37
CA HIS A 195 -4.80 -8.84 -1.09
C HIS A 195 -4.07 -10.03 -1.73
N LYS A 196 -4.56 -10.45 -2.90
CA LYS A 196 -4.00 -11.55 -3.69
C LYS A 196 -3.49 -11.08 -5.05
N THR A 197 -3.41 -9.77 -5.25
CA THR A 197 -2.94 -9.16 -6.51
C THR A 197 -1.93 -8.04 -6.26
N ALA A 198 -0.84 -8.04 -7.03
CA ALA A 198 0.11 -6.95 -7.19
C ALA A 198 0.38 -6.73 -8.69
N PRO A 199 0.03 -5.58 -9.28
CA PRO A 199 -0.67 -4.42 -8.69
C PRO A 199 -2.06 -4.75 -8.13
N HIS A 200 -2.52 -3.97 -7.13
CA HIS A 200 -3.77 -4.22 -6.42
C HIS A 200 -5.00 -3.96 -7.30
N THR A 201 -5.76 -5.02 -7.58
CA THR A 201 -7.01 -4.96 -8.36
C THR A 201 -8.19 -5.64 -7.68
N ASP A 202 -7.96 -6.30 -6.53
CA ASP A 202 -8.90 -7.20 -5.85
C ASP A 202 -9.46 -6.66 -4.51
N GLY A 203 -9.18 -5.40 -4.14
CA GLY A 203 -9.56 -4.85 -2.84
C GLY A 203 -11.04 -4.98 -2.50
N GLY A 204 -11.93 -4.76 -3.48
CA GLY A 204 -13.37 -4.98 -3.33
C GLY A 204 -13.71 -6.45 -3.06
N GLN A 205 -13.09 -7.38 -3.79
CA GLN A 205 -13.34 -8.83 -3.63
C GLN A 205 -12.87 -9.34 -2.26
N ILE A 206 -11.71 -8.87 -1.79
CA ILE A 206 -11.17 -9.22 -0.47
C ILE A 206 -12.08 -8.70 0.65
N ALA A 207 -12.57 -7.46 0.55
CA ALA A 207 -13.51 -6.91 1.50
C ALA A 207 -14.83 -7.70 1.54
N GLU A 208 -15.38 -8.07 0.36
CA GLU A 208 -16.59 -8.90 0.24
C GLU A 208 -16.37 -10.30 0.84
N GLN A 209 -15.23 -10.95 0.59
CA GLN A 209 -14.89 -12.24 1.18
C GLN A 209 -14.82 -12.15 2.70
N ALA A 210 -14.10 -11.15 3.24
CA ALA A 210 -14.00 -10.93 4.69
C ALA A 210 -15.37 -10.65 5.32
N GLY A 211 -16.19 -9.82 4.66
CA GLY A 211 -17.55 -9.48 5.11
C GLY A 211 -18.50 -10.66 5.10
N SER A 212 -18.42 -11.53 4.08
CA SER A 212 -19.21 -12.76 4.00
C SER A 212 -18.86 -13.71 5.15
N LEU A 213 -17.57 -13.94 5.38
CA LEU A 213 -17.10 -14.78 6.48
C LEU A 213 -17.47 -14.21 7.85
N LEU A 214 -17.42 -12.88 8.01
CA LEU A 214 -17.83 -12.23 9.25
C LEU A 214 -19.32 -12.42 9.51
N LEU A 215 -20.16 -12.29 8.49
CA LEU A 215 -21.60 -12.55 8.59
C LEU A 215 -21.88 -14.01 8.95
N ASP A 216 -21.16 -14.95 8.38
CA ASP A 216 -21.29 -16.38 8.71
C ASP A 216 -20.83 -16.68 10.15
N ALA A 217 -19.77 -16.00 10.63
CA ALA A 217 -19.31 -16.13 12.01
C ALA A 217 -20.34 -15.54 12.99
N ILE A 218 -20.92 -14.35 12.74
CA ILE A 218 -21.99 -13.75 13.54
C ILE A 218 -23.19 -14.69 13.65
N ARG A 219 -23.53 -15.36 12.56
CA ARG A 219 -24.66 -16.32 12.49
C ARG A 219 -24.33 -17.70 13.03
N GLY A 220 -23.10 -17.92 13.51
CA GLY A 220 -22.64 -19.21 14.05
C GLY A 220 -22.50 -20.33 13.02
N ARG A 221 -22.44 -20.01 11.73
CA ARG A 221 -22.29 -20.99 10.64
C ARG A 221 -20.86 -21.50 10.50
N ILE A 222 -19.88 -20.70 10.89
CA ILE A 222 -18.45 -21.02 10.91
C ILE A 222 -17.83 -20.63 12.24
N ARG A 223 -16.66 -21.22 12.56
CA ARG A 223 -15.80 -20.88 13.69
C ARG A 223 -14.40 -20.59 13.18
N PRO A 224 -14.17 -19.39 12.63
CA PRO A 224 -12.90 -19.09 11.99
C PRO A 224 -11.75 -19.12 13.00
N VAL A 225 -10.65 -19.75 12.59
CA VAL A 225 -9.37 -19.77 13.30
C VAL A 225 -8.26 -19.52 12.30
N SER A 226 -7.32 -18.65 12.65
CA SER A 226 -6.24 -18.26 11.77
C SER A 226 -4.89 -18.85 12.21
N TYR A 227 -4.01 -19.06 11.22
CA TYR A 227 -2.63 -19.45 11.41
C TYR A 227 -1.73 -18.65 10.48
N ILE A 228 -0.60 -18.17 10.98
CA ILE A 228 0.37 -17.38 10.23
C ILE A 228 1.74 -18.06 10.33
N LEU A 229 2.39 -18.24 9.19
CA LEU A 229 3.72 -18.83 9.09
C LEU A 229 4.66 -17.88 8.34
N PRO A 230 5.63 -17.24 9.01
CA PRO A 230 6.67 -16.46 8.35
C PRO A 230 7.57 -17.36 7.51
N VAL A 231 7.98 -16.84 6.34
CA VAL A 231 8.95 -17.46 5.45
C VAL A 231 10.17 -16.53 5.38
N PRO A 232 11.40 -17.00 5.65
CA PRO A 232 12.56 -16.13 5.77
C PRO A 232 13.10 -15.68 4.39
N ILE A 233 12.25 -14.98 3.64
CA ILE A 233 12.54 -14.37 2.34
C ILE A 233 12.22 -12.88 2.44
N VAL A 234 13.18 -12.02 2.11
CA VAL A 234 13.00 -10.57 2.04
C VAL A 234 13.35 -10.10 0.63
N LEU A 235 12.38 -9.55 -0.08
CA LEU A 235 12.59 -9.06 -1.45
C LEU A 235 11.74 -7.82 -1.71
N PRO A 236 12.12 -6.94 -2.66
CA PRO A 236 11.24 -5.87 -3.11
C PRO A 236 9.95 -6.44 -3.69
N GLY A 237 8.82 -5.79 -3.43
CA GLY A 237 7.51 -6.19 -3.97
C GLY A 237 7.50 -6.32 -5.49
N GLU A 238 8.32 -5.53 -6.16
CA GLU A 238 8.49 -5.50 -7.62
C GLU A 238 9.07 -6.81 -8.22
N LYS A 239 9.67 -7.65 -7.37
CA LYS A 239 10.09 -9.01 -7.76
C LYS A 239 8.99 -10.07 -7.58
N ALA A 240 7.87 -9.69 -6.98
CA ALA A 240 6.80 -10.60 -6.62
C ALA A 240 5.45 -10.10 -7.16
N MET A 241 5.39 -9.85 -8.47
CA MET A 241 4.15 -9.52 -9.16
C MET A 241 3.27 -10.76 -9.31
N THR A 242 1.98 -10.65 -9.00
CA THR A 242 1.03 -11.77 -9.10
C THR A 242 0.65 -12.12 -10.55
N THR A 243 1.09 -11.31 -11.50
CA THR A 243 0.94 -11.56 -12.94
C THR A 243 2.12 -12.33 -13.54
N ALA A 244 3.20 -12.55 -12.77
CA ALA A 244 4.43 -13.20 -13.19
C ALA A 244 4.79 -14.40 -12.29
N GLU A 245 5.59 -15.33 -12.85
CA GLU A 245 6.14 -16.44 -12.06
C GLU A 245 7.27 -15.96 -11.12
N PRO A 246 7.43 -16.61 -9.97
CA PRO A 246 6.70 -17.79 -9.49
C PRO A 246 5.39 -17.43 -8.74
N LEU A 247 5.14 -16.14 -8.43
CA LEU A 247 4.05 -15.76 -7.54
C LEU A 247 2.67 -16.07 -8.14
N ARG A 248 2.50 -15.97 -9.46
CA ARG A 248 1.25 -16.33 -10.14
C ARG A 248 0.81 -17.75 -9.77
N THR A 249 1.68 -18.74 -10.01
CA THR A 249 1.40 -20.15 -9.67
C THR A 249 1.16 -20.35 -8.17
N LEU A 250 1.90 -19.67 -7.31
CA LEU A 250 1.75 -19.76 -5.84
C LEU A 250 0.40 -19.20 -5.37
N VAL A 251 -0.05 -18.08 -5.94
CA VAL A 251 -1.37 -17.50 -5.63
C VAL A 251 -2.50 -18.36 -6.16
N ASP A 252 -2.35 -18.95 -7.34
CA ASP A 252 -3.33 -19.90 -7.87
C ASP A 252 -3.44 -21.17 -7.01
N GLU A 253 -2.33 -21.63 -6.44
CA GLU A 253 -2.32 -22.71 -5.46
C GLU A 253 -3.02 -22.31 -4.16
N ALA A 254 -2.81 -21.09 -3.64
CA ALA A 254 -3.55 -20.59 -2.50
C ALA A 254 -5.07 -20.55 -2.75
N ARG A 255 -5.49 -20.10 -3.94
CA ARG A 255 -6.90 -20.14 -4.37
C ARG A 255 -7.44 -21.57 -4.52
N ARG A 256 -6.61 -22.51 -4.98
CA ARG A 256 -6.99 -23.93 -5.04
C ARG A 256 -7.26 -24.48 -3.64
N ILE A 257 -6.38 -24.20 -2.69
CA ILE A 257 -6.53 -24.62 -1.29
C ILE A 257 -7.83 -24.07 -0.66
N GLU A 258 -8.21 -22.82 -0.97
CA GLU A 258 -9.50 -22.27 -0.52
C GLU A 258 -10.71 -23.07 -1.05
N ARG A 259 -10.63 -23.54 -2.30
CA ARG A 259 -11.76 -24.29 -2.93
C ARG A 259 -11.80 -25.76 -2.52
N GLU A 260 -10.64 -26.39 -2.43
CA GLU A 260 -10.51 -27.85 -2.34
C GLU A 260 -10.05 -28.34 -0.95
N GLY A 261 -9.52 -27.42 -0.12
CA GLY A 261 -8.92 -27.78 1.16
C GLY A 261 -7.51 -28.37 1.01
N VAL A 262 -7.05 -29.04 2.04
CA VAL A 262 -5.75 -29.70 2.13
C VAL A 262 -5.93 -31.20 2.38
N ALA A 263 -5.19 -32.03 1.69
CA ALA A 263 -5.25 -33.49 1.82
C ALA A 263 -5.05 -33.93 3.28
N GLY A 264 -5.88 -34.86 3.74
CA GLY A 264 -5.84 -35.37 5.12
C GLY A 264 -6.47 -34.44 6.18
N HIS A 265 -7.04 -33.29 5.77
CA HIS A 265 -7.68 -32.34 6.68
C HIS A 265 -9.06 -31.96 6.16
N PRO A 266 -10.17 -32.49 6.76
CA PRO A 266 -11.52 -32.28 6.25
C PRO A 266 -12.09 -30.88 6.51
N ALA A 267 -11.47 -30.08 7.37
CA ALA A 267 -11.93 -28.73 7.67
C ALA A 267 -11.73 -27.79 6.47
N ARG A 268 -12.74 -26.97 6.20
CA ARG A 268 -12.68 -25.98 5.12
C ARG A 268 -11.60 -24.94 5.37
N ILE A 269 -10.86 -24.59 4.34
CA ILE A 269 -10.01 -23.39 4.33
C ILE A 269 -10.87 -22.23 3.83
N LEU A 270 -11.04 -21.22 4.66
CA LEU A 270 -11.91 -20.07 4.42
C LEU A 270 -11.19 -18.95 3.67
N ALA A 271 -9.88 -18.80 3.93
CA ALA A 271 -9.01 -17.87 3.25
C ALA A 271 -7.56 -18.35 3.28
N ALA A 272 -6.82 -18.12 2.21
CA ALA A 272 -5.39 -18.38 2.09
C ALA A 272 -4.72 -17.18 1.40
N THR A 273 -3.77 -16.55 2.09
CA THR A 273 -3.06 -15.37 1.60
C THR A 273 -1.56 -15.57 1.69
N ILE A 274 -0.85 -15.21 0.62
CA ILE A 274 0.61 -15.10 0.59
C ILE A 274 0.95 -13.62 0.72
N PHE A 275 1.68 -13.25 1.77
CA PHE A 275 2.24 -11.92 1.93
C PHE A 275 3.64 -11.89 1.36
N VAL A 276 3.89 -10.90 0.51
CA VAL A 276 5.23 -10.61 -0.02
C VAL A 276 6.08 -9.91 1.04
N GLY A 277 5.42 -9.15 1.91
CA GLY A 277 6.06 -8.30 2.89
C GLY A 277 6.54 -6.97 2.29
N CYS A 278 6.79 -5.99 3.17
CA CYS A 278 7.40 -4.71 2.81
C CYS A 278 8.89 -4.76 3.18
N ALA A 279 9.76 -4.81 2.17
CA ALA A 279 11.20 -4.86 2.38
C ALA A 279 11.73 -3.59 3.05
N TRP A 280 11.09 -2.45 2.83
CA TRP A 280 11.52 -1.17 3.40
C TRP A 280 11.04 -0.90 4.83
N THR A 281 10.33 -1.85 5.43
CA THR A 281 10.02 -1.84 6.87
C THR A 281 10.98 -2.77 7.60
N ASP A 282 12.13 -2.27 8.07
CA ASP A 282 13.05 -3.06 8.89
C ASP A 282 12.44 -3.33 10.27
N SER A 283 11.94 -4.53 10.46
CA SER A 283 11.31 -5.02 11.68
C SER A 283 11.65 -6.49 11.93
N PRO A 284 11.41 -7.05 13.12
CA PRO A 284 11.57 -8.49 13.35
C PRO A 284 10.66 -9.37 12.49
N ASP A 285 9.60 -8.81 11.91
CA ASP A 285 8.62 -9.53 11.09
C ASP A 285 8.79 -9.27 9.59
N THR A 286 9.85 -8.55 9.18
CA THR A 286 10.14 -8.24 7.77
C THR A 286 10.35 -9.50 6.95
N GLY A 287 9.57 -9.64 5.88
CA GLY A 287 9.67 -10.74 4.92
C GLY A 287 8.33 -11.35 4.55
N MET A 288 8.41 -12.41 3.75
CA MET A 288 7.22 -13.13 3.29
C MET A 288 6.55 -13.89 4.43
N SER A 289 5.24 -14.10 4.29
CA SER A 289 4.49 -14.98 5.19
C SER A 289 3.28 -15.59 4.50
N VAL A 290 2.76 -16.67 5.07
CA VAL A 290 1.50 -17.30 4.69
C VAL A 290 0.51 -17.13 5.83
N MET A 291 -0.70 -16.69 5.50
CA MET A 291 -1.80 -16.54 6.42
C MET A 291 -2.98 -17.39 5.95
N ILE A 292 -3.46 -18.27 6.82
CA ILE A 292 -4.58 -19.17 6.54
C ILE A 292 -5.66 -18.96 7.60
N THR A 293 -6.89 -18.80 7.16
CA THR A 293 -8.08 -18.87 8.00
C THR A 293 -8.86 -20.14 7.68
N ALA A 294 -9.14 -20.99 8.66
CA ALA A 294 -9.87 -22.26 8.50
C ALA A 294 -11.10 -22.31 9.41
N ASP A 295 -12.06 -23.18 9.10
CA ASP A 295 -13.27 -23.39 9.87
C ASP A 295 -13.01 -24.40 11.01
N GLY A 296 -12.88 -23.90 12.23
CA GLY A 296 -12.77 -24.67 13.46
C GLY A 296 -11.49 -25.51 13.62
N SER A 297 -10.54 -25.45 12.70
CA SER A 297 -9.37 -26.33 12.72
C SER A 297 -8.04 -25.59 12.53
N ARG A 298 -7.39 -25.24 13.65
CA ARG A 298 -6.03 -24.73 13.62
C ARG A 298 -5.05 -25.71 12.97
N LYS A 299 -5.26 -27.02 13.12
CA LYS A 299 -4.43 -28.06 12.49
C LYS A 299 -4.52 -28.01 10.96
N ALA A 300 -5.72 -27.82 10.39
CA ALA A 300 -5.88 -27.65 8.95
C ALA A 300 -5.25 -26.33 8.46
N ALA A 301 -5.43 -25.23 9.20
CA ALA A 301 -4.80 -23.96 8.87
C ALA A 301 -3.26 -24.07 8.87
N ARG A 302 -2.66 -24.75 9.88
CA ARG A 302 -1.23 -25.01 9.95
C ARG A 302 -0.74 -25.84 8.77
N ALA A 303 -1.44 -26.93 8.44
CA ALA A 303 -1.05 -27.81 7.32
C ALA A 303 -1.07 -27.05 5.97
N ALA A 304 -2.10 -26.24 5.72
CA ALA A 304 -2.16 -25.37 4.55
C ALA A 304 -1.02 -24.36 4.50
N ALA A 305 -0.70 -23.74 5.65
CA ALA A 305 0.39 -22.78 5.74
C ALA A 305 1.75 -23.44 5.47
N ILE A 306 2.02 -24.61 6.02
CA ILE A 306 3.23 -25.40 5.79
C ILE A 306 3.40 -25.72 4.30
N HIS A 307 2.34 -26.22 3.68
CA HIS A 307 2.35 -26.56 2.26
C HIS A 307 2.73 -25.35 1.39
N LEU A 308 2.05 -24.21 1.58
CA LEU A 308 2.35 -22.99 0.81
C LEU A 308 3.72 -22.41 1.13
N ALA A 309 4.11 -22.37 2.40
CA ALA A 309 5.41 -21.85 2.83
C ALA A 309 6.58 -22.67 2.25
N GLY A 310 6.45 -23.99 2.21
CA GLY A 310 7.42 -24.87 1.56
C GLY A 310 7.57 -24.55 0.07
N ARG A 311 6.45 -24.41 -0.65
CA ARG A 311 6.45 -24.04 -2.06
C ARG A 311 7.06 -22.67 -2.34
N ILE A 312 6.78 -21.68 -1.48
CA ILE A 312 7.39 -20.34 -1.58
C ILE A 312 8.90 -20.45 -1.38
N TRP A 313 9.33 -21.21 -0.38
CA TRP A 313 10.76 -21.38 -0.09
C TRP A 313 11.49 -22.06 -1.24
N ASP A 314 10.92 -23.09 -1.84
CA ASP A 314 11.51 -23.80 -2.99
C ASP A 314 11.65 -22.87 -4.21
N ALA A 315 10.71 -21.96 -4.38
CA ALA A 315 10.72 -20.98 -5.47
C ALA A 315 11.60 -19.73 -5.21
N ARG A 316 12.21 -19.59 -4.02
CA ARG A 316 12.87 -18.33 -3.58
C ARG A 316 13.89 -17.72 -4.54
N GLY A 317 14.59 -18.56 -5.29
CA GLY A 317 15.58 -18.14 -6.30
C GLY A 317 15.00 -17.71 -7.64
N GLN A 318 13.67 -17.86 -7.85
CA GLN A 318 13.00 -17.57 -9.11
C GLN A 318 12.35 -16.17 -9.11
N PHE A 319 12.22 -15.52 -7.95
CA PHE A 319 11.66 -14.17 -7.86
C PHE A 319 12.58 -13.16 -8.56
N ALA A 320 12.08 -12.51 -9.60
CA ALA A 320 12.81 -11.57 -10.43
C ALA A 320 11.94 -10.35 -10.75
N PHE A 321 12.58 -9.25 -11.13
CA PHE A 321 11.83 -8.09 -11.62
C PHE A 321 11.06 -8.44 -12.90
N GLY A 322 9.82 -7.98 -12.99
CA GLY A 322 8.94 -8.22 -14.13
C GLY A 322 9.19 -7.29 -15.33
N CYS A 323 10.20 -6.42 -15.26
CA CYS A 323 10.59 -5.48 -16.30
C CYS A 323 12.11 -5.41 -16.45
N GLU A 324 12.57 -4.75 -17.51
CA GLU A 324 13.99 -4.42 -17.69
C GLU A 324 14.46 -3.53 -16.54
N THR A 325 15.66 -3.80 -16.00
CA THR A 325 16.27 -2.99 -14.95
C THR A 325 17.66 -2.53 -15.37
N ALA A 326 18.08 -1.35 -14.93
CA ALA A 326 19.42 -0.83 -15.16
C ALA A 326 19.83 0.16 -14.06
N GLU A 327 21.13 0.33 -13.85
CA GLU A 327 21.64 1.47 -13.09
C GLU A 327 21.37 2.77 -13.88
N LEU A 328 21.39 3.92 -13.21
CA LEU A 328 20.95 5.20 -13.79
C LEU A 328 21.57 5.55 -15.14
N GLU A 329 22.92 5.54 -15.22
CA GLU A 329 23.67 5.89 -16.44
C GLU A 329 23.32 4.96 -17.61
N GLU A 330 23.32 3.67 -17.33
CA GLU A 330 23.03 2.62 -18.31
C GLU A 330 21.58 2.69 -18.78
N GLY A 331 20.62 2.87 -17.86
CA GLY A 331 19.20 2.92 -18.19
C GLY A 331 18.84 4.14 -19.03
N VAL A 332 19.42 5.30 -18.74
CA VAL A 332 19.24 6.50 -19.57
C VAL A 332 19.86 6.31 -20.95
N THR A 333 21.04 5.72 -21.04
CA THR A 333 21.70 5.41 -22.33
C THR A 333 20.84 4.48 -23.17
N ARG A 334 20.37 3.36 -22.59
CA ARG A 334 19.47 2.42 -23.29
C ARG A 334 18.17 3.08 -23.75
N ALA A 335 17.60 4.00 -22.95
CA ALA A 335 16.39 4.73 -23.32
C ALA A 335 16.61 5.67 -24.50
N LEU A 336 17.77 6.32 -24.59
CA LEU A 336 18.10 7.23 -25.69
C LEU A 336 18.40 6.47 -26.99
N GLU A 337 19.06 5.32 -26.90
CA GLU A 337 19.42 4.46 -28.03
C GLU A 337 18.28 3.54 -28.49
N ALA A 338 17.17 3.49 -27.73
CA ALA A 338 16.03 2.65 -28.03
C ALA A 338 15.40 3.00 -29.40
N GLU A 339 15.06 1.98 -30.19
CA GLU A 339 14.31 2.15 -31.45
C GLU A 339 12.88 2.60 -31.20
N GLU A 340 12.30 2.27 -30.06
CA GLU A 340 10.98 2.67 -29.64
C GLU A 340 10.88 4.20 -29.56
N SER A 341 9.79 4.75 -30.07
CA SER A 341 9.57 6.20 -30.07
C SER A 341 9.60 6.83 -28.69
N LYS A 342 9.32 6.02 -27.65
CA LYS A 342 9.21 6.44 -26.25
C LYS A 342 9.66 5.35 -25.30
N VAL A 343 10.28 5.77 -24.20
CA VAL A 343 10.67 4.89 -23.09
C VAL A 343 10.20 5.50 -21.77
N LEU A 344 9.51 4.69 -20.97
CA LEU A 344 9.19 5.01 -19.59
C LEU A 344 10.37 4.55 -18.69
N LEU A 345 10.92 5.48 -17.93
CA LEU A 345 11.87 5.21 -16.88
C LEU A 345 11.18 5.34 -15.53
N THR A 346 11.37 4.39 -14.62
CA THR A 346 10.89 4.53 -13.25
C THR A 346 12.05 4.72 -12.29
N ASP A 347 12.01 5.83 -11.53
CA ASP A 347 12.97 6.18 -10.47
C ASP A 347 12.60 5.40 -9.20
N SER A 348 13.09 4.16 -9.10
CA SER A 348 12.61 3.20 -8.10
C SER A 348 13.11 3.48 -6.68
N GLY A 349 14.29 4.09 -6.52
CA GLY A 349 14.84 4.37 -5.20
C GLY A 349 14.07 5.45 -4.43
N ASP A 350 13.35 6.30 -5.16
CA ASP A 350 12.47 7.33 -4.57
C ASP A 350 10.99 7.08 -4.92
N ASN A 351 10.59 5.81 -4.88
CA ASN A 351 9.23 5.32 -5.14
C ASN A 351 8.25 5.79 -4.07
N VAL A 352 7.39 6.75 -4.42
CA VAL A 352 6.43 7.35 -3.50
C VAL A 352 5.36 6.39 -3.00
N THR A 353 5.11 5.28 -3.73
CA THR A 353 4.16 4.25 -3.28
C THR A 353 4.75 3.35 -2.19
N ALA A 354 6.07 3.33 -2.04
CA ALA A 354 6.79 2.67 -0.94
C ALA A 354 7.13 3.66 0.19
N SER A 355 6.33 4.71 0.35
CA SER A 355 6.44 5.72 1.40
C SER A 355 7.82 6.43 1.45
N THR A 356 8.44 6.66 0.29
CA THR A 356 9.64 7.51 0.19
C THR A 356 9.26 9.00 0.15
N PRO A 357 10.23 9.91 0.37
CA PRO A 357 9.98 11.34 0.26
C PRO A 357 9.48 11.83 -1.10
N GLY A 358 9.94 11.23 -2.20
CA GLY A 358 9.62 11.67 -3.55
C GLY A 358 10.32 12.98 -3.95
N ASP A 359 11.38 13.37 -3.26
CA ASP A 359 12.06 14.67 -3.44
C ASP A 359 13.47 14.58 -4.01
N LEU A 360 13.94 13.38 -4.37
CA LEU A 360 15.29 13.22 -4.94
C LEU A 360 15.33 13.70 -6.40
N PRO A 361 16.24 14.65 -6.75
CA PRO A 361 16.39 15.18 -8.10
C PRO A 361 17.41 14.41 -8.94
N ILE A 362 17.78 13.18 -8.55
CA ILE A 362 18.91 12.43 -9.13
C ILE A 362 18.73 12.24 -10.63
N VAL A 363 17.56 11.72 -11.06
CA VAL A 363 17.29 11.45 -12.48
C VAL A 363 17.16 12.77 -13.25
N LEU A 364 16.50 13.78 -12.70
CA LEU A 364 16.39 15.11 -13.32
C LEU A 364 17.77 15.71 -13.59
N ARG A 365 18.63 15.74 -12.58
CA ARG A 365 20.01 16.23 -12.69
C ARG A 365 20.77 15.54 -13.81
N HIS A 366 20.72 14.20 -13.81
CA HIS A 366 21.43 13.38 -14.79
C HIS A 366 20.97 13.67 -16.23
N LEU A 367 19.64 13.81 -16.46
CA LEU A 367 19.11 14.14 -17.78
C LEU A 367 19.52 15.54 -18.24
N VAL A 368 19.50 16.53 -17.33
CA VAL A 368 19.88 17.92 -17.66
C VAL A 368 21.39 18.01 -17.95
N GLU A 369 22.25 17.43 -17.12
CA GLU A 369 23.70 17.41 -17.30
C GLU A 369 24.12 16.72 -18.61
N ARG A 370 23.43 15.64 -18.99
CA ARG A 370 23.60 14.97 -20.30
C ARG A 370 22.95 15.73 -21.46
N LYS A 371 22.29 16.86 -21.21
CA LYS A 371 21.57 17.66 -22.22
C LYS A 371 20.56 16.85 -23.03
N VAL A 372 19.86 15.91 -22.36
CA VAL A 372 18.87 15.07 -23.01
C VAL A 372 17.73 15.93 -23.57
N PRO A 373 17.42 15.85 -24.87
CA PRO A 373 16.31 16.56 -25.45
C PRO A 373 15.00 15.82 -25.19
N HIS A 374 13.89 16.55 -25.19
CA HIS A 374 12.52 15.97 -25.13
C HIS A 374 12.33 14.94 -24.01
N ALA A 375 12.77 15.28 -22.78
CA ALA A 375 12.54 14.44 -21.59
C ALA A 375 11.52 15.09 -20.66
N LEU A 376 10.69 14.26 -20.01
CA LEU A 376 9.73 14.65 -18.99
C LEU A 376 10.04 13.92 -17.69
N VAL A 377 10.28 14.66 -16.59
CA VAL A 377 10.40 14.10 -15.23
C VAL A 377 9.18 14.52 -14.43
N PHE A 378 8.41 13.56 -13.95
CA PHE A 378 7.12 13.81 -13.33
C PHE A 378 7.12 13.47 -11.84
N GLY A 379 6.72 14.47 -11.01
CA GLY A 379 6.37 14.26 -9.61
C GLY A 379 7.49 14.46 -8.58
N ILE A 380 8.38 15.44 -8.73
CA ILE A 380 9.33 15.79 -7.66
C ILE A 380 8.62 16.61 -6.58
N GLN A 381 8.59 16.10 -5.35
CA GLN A 381 8.01 16.81 -4.20
C GLN A 381 8.90 18.00 -3.80
N ASP A 382 8.46 19.21 -4.13
CA ASP A 382 9.22 20.45 -3.82
C ASP A 382 8.31 21.67 -3.66
N PRO A 383 7.69 21.84 -2.48
CA PRO A 383 6.81 22.98 -2.23
C PRO A 383 7.53 24.34 -2.23
N GLN A 384 8.85 24.37 -1.98
CA GLN A 384 9.62 25.61 -1.97
C GLN A 384 9.85 26.12 -3.39
N SER A 385 10.28 25.26 -4.30
CA SER A 385 10.42 25.60 -5.72
C SER A 385 9.08 25.95 -6.34
N VAL A 386 8.01 25.26 -5.98
CA VAL A 386 6.64 25.60 -6.41
C VAL A 386 6.27 27.03 -5.97
N ALA A 387 6.51 27.40 -4.71
CA ALA A 387 6.21 28.75 -4.24
C ALA A 387 6.99 29.84 -5.01
N ARG A 388 8.26 29.57 -5.35
CA ARG A 388 9.06 30.47 -6.21
C ARG A 388 8.49 30.58 -7.62
N CYS A 389 8.03 29.47 -8.23
CA CYS A 389 7.38 29.49 -9.52
C CYS A 389 6.09 30.34 -9.51
N PHE A 390 5.25 30.18 -8.49
CA PHE A 390 4.06 31.02 -8.33
C PHE A 390 4.36 32.49 -8.14
N ALA A 391 5.44 32.84 -7.44
CA ALA A 391 5.88 34.22 -7.27
C ALA A 391 6.42 34.84 -8.58
N ALA A 392 7.09 34.04 -9.41
CA ALA A 392 7.62 34.49 -10.70
C ALA A 392 6.55 34.62 -11.79
N GLY A 393 5.61 33.70 -11.87
CA GLY A 393 4.55 33.62 -12.90
C GLY A 393 4.95 32.81 -14.13
N GLU A 394 3.95 32.37 -14.91
CA GLU A 394 4.14 31.61 -16.16
C GLU A 394 4.96 32.42 -17.19
N GLY A 395 5.77 31.73 -17.98
CA GLY A 395 6.66 32.29 -19.00
C GLY A 395 7.95 32.91 -18.45
N LYS A 396 8.11 33.07 -17.13
CA LYS A 396 9.30 33.67 -16.52
C LYS A 396 10.37 32.62 -16.23
N THR A 397 11.62 33.06 -16.24
CA THR A 397 12.77 32.26 -15.80
C THR A 397 13.04 32.56 -14.32
N VAL A 398 13.26 31.53 -13.55
CA VAL A 398 13.52 31.61 -12.12
C VAL A 398 14.62 30.63 -11.72
N ARG A 399 15.52 31.06 -10.83
CA ARG A 399 16.52 30.18 -10.25
C ARG A 399 15.90 29.35 -9.13
N LEU A 400 16.00 28.02 -9.26
CA LEU A 400 15.46 27.03 -8.32
C LEU A 400 16.57 26.18 -7.73
N SER A 401 16.32 25.72 -6.50
CA SER A 401 17.09 24.71 -5.78
C SER A 401 16.15 23.52 -5.60
N ILE A 402 16.19 22.56 -6.52
CA ILE A 402 15.14 21.54 -6.69
C ILE A 402 15.45 20.32 -5.86
N GLY A 403 14.49 19.90 -5.06
CA GLY A 403 14.46 18.62 -4.32
C GLY A 403 15.50 18.52 -3.19
N ALA A 404 15.71 17.31 -2.68
CA ALA A 404 16.66 16.93 -1.63
C ALA A 404 16.55 17.80 -0.35
N PHE A 405 15.35 18.28 -0.02
CA PHE A 405 15.14 19.02 1.23
C PHE A 405 14.71 18.09 2.39
N ILE A 406 14.09 16.96 2.07
CA ILE A 406 13.76 15.88 3.01
C ILE A 406 14.89 14.83 2.98
N GLU A 407 15.16 14.26 1.81
CA GLU A 407 16.14 13.20 1.62
C GLU A 407 17.51 13.78 1.19
N LYS A 408 18.37 14.01 2.15
CA LYS A 408 19.68 14.68 1.92
C LYS A 408 20.85 13.72 1.75
N ARG A 409 20.64 12.42 2.05
CA ARG A 409 21.73 11.41 2.04
C ARG A 409 22.28 11.12 0.67
N PHE A 410 21.47 11.31 -0.39
CA PHE A 410 21.82 10.92 -1.75
C PHE A 410 22.20 12.10 -2.66
N GLY A 411 22.54 13.22 -2.09
CA GLY A 411 23.09 14.38 -2.77
C GLY A 411 22.38 15.71 -2.43
N PRO A 412 22.96 16.83 -2.87
CA PRO A 412 22.39 18.16 -2.62
C PRO A 412 21.19 18.42 -3.54
N PRO A 413 20.41 19.47 -3.28
CA PRO A 413 19.42 20.01 -4.22
C PRO A 413 20.05 20.29 -5.59
N PHE A 414 19.25 20.22 -6.63
CA PHE A 414 19.68 20.54 -7.99
C PHE A 414 19.45 22.03 -8.28
N GLU A 415 20.54 22.78 -8.43
CA GLU A 415 20.49 24.20 -8.77
C GLU A 415 20.31 24.38 -10.27
N ALA A 416 19.27 25.09 -10.70
CA ALA A 416 19.02 25.34 -12.11
C ALA A 416 18.27 26.65 -12.35
N GLU A 417 18.49 27.26 -13.51
CA GLU A 417 17.58 28.24 -14.08
C GLU A 417 16.48 27.51 -14.84
N ALA A 418 15.23 27.75 -14.47
CA ALA A 418 14.08 27.04 -14.98
C ALA A 418 13.04 28.04 -15.54
N GLN A 419 12.54 27.80 -16.72
CA GLN A 419 11.40 28.54 -17.27
C GLN A 419 10.10 27.96 -16.71
N VAL A 420 9.27 28.78 -16.09
CA VAL A 420 7.93 28.37 -15.62
C VAL A 420 7.01 28.17 -16.82
N VAL A 421 6.60 26.92 -17.06
CA VAL A 421 5.76 26.53 -18.19
C VAL A 421 4.27 26.62 -17.84
N ARG A 422 3.90 26.06 -16.65
CA ARG A 422 2.51 26.00 -16.21
C ARG A 422 2.40 26.01 -14.70
N LEU A 423 1.41 26.74 -14.18
CA LEU A 423 1.06 26.79 -12.76
C LEU A 423 -0.32 26.17 -12.54
N VAL A 424 -0.39 25.12 -11.72
CA VAL A 424 -1.64 24.42 -11.40
C VAL A 424 -2.01 24.70 -9.94
N LYS A 425 -2.85 25.71 -9.73
CA LYS A 425 -3.18 26.28 -8.43
C LYS A 425 -3.84 25.27 -7.49
N ASP A 426 -4.82 24.53 -8.00
CA ASP A 426 -5.59 23.56 -7.20
C ASP A 426 -4.75 22.36 -6.75
N ARG A 427 -3.70 22.03 -7.50
CA ARG A 427 -2.74 20.98 -7.16
C ARG A 427 -1.51 21.52 -6.40
N ARG A 428 -1.35 22.83 -6.28
CA ARG A 428 -0.14 23.48 -5.75
C ARG A 428 1.12 22.93 -6.41
N ALA A 429 1.14 22.95 -7.72
CA ALA A 429 2.20 22.35 -8.52
C ALA A 429 2.56 23.25 -9.70
N ALA A 430 3.77 23.07 -10.21
CA ALA A 430 4.29 23.83 -11.35
C ALA A 430 5.02 22.90 -12.32
N ALA A 431 4.80 23.07 -13.63
CA ALA A 431 5.67 22.52 -14.64
C ALA A 431 6.72 23.56 -15.02
N VAL A 432 7.99 23.16 -15.04
CA VAL A 432 9.12 24.01 -15.42
C VAL A 432 9.98 23.32 -16.47
N ARG A 433 10.69 24.09 -17.29
CA ARG A 433 11.62 23.61 -18.32
C ARG A 433 13.04 24.02 -17.98
N ILE A 434 13.96 23.05 -18.04
CA ILE A 434 15.39 23.22 -17.80
C ILE A 434 16.11 22.61 -19.02
N GLY A 435 16.59 23.45 -19.93
CA GLY A 435 17.13 22.97 -21.20
C GLY A 435 16.12 22.15 -21.99
N GLY A 436 16.46 20.91 -22.34
CA GLY A 436 15.59 19.95 -23.02
C GLY A 436 14.64 19.16 -22.13
N VAL A 437 14.70 19.35 -20.80
CA VAL A 437 13.94 18.58 -19.82
C VAL A 437 12.80 19.40 -19.24
N THR A 438 11.57 18.89 -19.33
CA THR A 438 10.42 19.41 -18.59
C THR A 438 10.29 18.63 -17.27
N THR A 439 10.04 19.30 -16.16
CA THR A 439 9.78 18.63 -14.88
C THR A 439 8.56 19.21 -14.18
N VAL A 440 7.79 18.34 -13.52
CA VAL A 440 6.67 18.73 -12.66
C VAL A 440 7.09 18.70 -11.21
N LEU A 441 6.96 19.85 -10.56
CA LEU A 441 7.26 20.06 -9.15
C LEU A 441 5.95 20.18 -8.37
N GLY A 442 5.87 19.59 -7.17
CA GLY A 442 4.67 19.70 -6.35
C GLY A 442 4.52 18.58 -5.35
N ALA A 443 3.28 18.08 -5.16
CA ALA A 443 3.03 16.87 -4.38
C ALA A 443 3.56 15.63 -5.13
N ALA A 444 3.72 14.53 -4.42
CA ALA A 444 4.03 13.26 -5.04
C ALA A 444 2.88 12.81 -5.96
N PHE A 445 3.17 12.67 -7.24
CA PHE A 445 2.27 12.14 -8.25
C PHE A 445 2.79 10.80 -8.75
N MET A 446 1.89 9.85 -9.00
CA MET A 446 2.29 8.55 -9.54
C MET A 446 2.54 8.57 -11.07
N GLY A 447 2.18 9.67 -11.75
CA GLY A 447 2.34 9.78 -13.20
C GLY A 447 1.38 8.88 -13.97
N GLY A 448 0.17 8.71 -13.47
CA GLY A 448 -0.90 8.03 -14.20
C GLY A 448 -1.43 8.86 -15.38
N PRO A 449 -2.16 8.27 -16.33
CA PRO A 449 -2.61 8.94 -17.56
C PRO A 449 -3.36 10.27 -17.35
N GLY A 450 -4.10 10.44 -16.25
CA GLY A 450 -4.84 11.67 -15.92
C GLY A 450 -4.02 12.72 -15.15
N ASP A 451 -2.77 12.44 -14.81
CA ASP A 451 -1.95 13.36 -14.01
C ASP A 451 -1.32 14.47 -14.85
N TYR A 452 -1.12 14.25 -16.15
CA TYR A 452 -0.41 15.15 -17.06
C TYR A 452 -1.28 16.27 -17.62
N GLU A 453 -2.56 16.00 -17.86
CA GLU A 453 -3.52 16.92 -18.48
C GLU A 453 -3.61 18.30 -17.79
N PRO A 454 -3.66 18.42 -16.43
CA PRO A 454 -3.73 19.71 -15.77
C PRO A 454 -2.53 20.64 -16.08
N PHE A 455 -1.40 20.07 -16.47
CA PHE A 455 -0.19 20.81 -16.82
C PHE A 455 -0.12 21.11 -18.33
N GLY A 456 -1.06 20.62 -19.12
CA GLY A 456 -1.01 20.71 -20.58
C GLY A 456 0.16 19.90 -21.16
N LEU A 457 0.53 18.80 -20.49
CA LEU A 457 1.62 17.91 -20.91
C LEU A 457 1.05 16.65 -21.54
N GLU A 458 1.59 16.30 -22.69
CA GLU A 458 1.31 15.04 -23.38
C GLU A 458 2.57 14.15 -23.30
N PRO A 459 2.53 13.02 -22.58
CA PRO A 459 3.68 12.10 -22.52
C PRO A 459 4.17 11.66 -23.90
N SER A 460 3.26 11.69 -24.91
CA SER A 460 3.60 11.38 -26.29
C SER A 460 4.59 12.35 -26.95
N ASP A 461 4.76 13.54 -26.45
CA ASP A 461 5.67 14.55 -26.99
C ASP A 461 7.13 14.35 -26.52
N TYR A 462 7.36 13.36 -25.65
CA TYR A 462 8.66 13.12 -25.03
C TYR A 462 9.23 11.75 -25.42
N LYS A 463 10.54 11.72 -25.73
CA LYS A 463 11.28 10.46 -25.95
C LYS A 463 11.44 9.67 -24.65
N VAL A 464 11.72 10.38 -23.55
CA VAL A 464 11.92 9.80 -22.23
C VAL A 464 10.90 10.40 -21.26
N VAL A 465 10.12 9.54 -20.62
CA VAL A 465 9.22 9.92 -19.52
C VAL A 465 9.71 9.25 -18.25
N VAL A 466 9.86 10.01 -17.17
CA VAL A 466 10.32 9.51 -15.86
C VAL A 466 9.23 9.70 -14.83
N THR A 467 8.96 8.65 -14.04
CA THR A 467 8.04 8.69 -12.88
C THR A 467 8.69 8.09 -11.65
N LYS A 468 8.26 8.54 -10.46
CA LYS A 468 8.78 8.04 -9.17
C LYS A 468 7.95 6.86 -8.67
N CYS A 469 8.19 5.70 -9.25
CA CYS A 469 7.52 4.45 -8.85
C CYS A 469 8.44 3.24 -9.07
N GLY A 470 8.06 2.10 -8.52
CA GLY A 470 8.75 0.83 -8.73
C GLY A 470 8.29 0.16 -10.03
N TYR A 471 7.18 -0.52 -10.02
CA TYR A 471 6.62 -1.18 -11.20
C TYR A 471 5.54 -0.32 -11.90
N CYS A 472 5.24 -0.65 -13.16
CA CYS A 472 4.17 0.02 -13.89
C CYS A 472 2.79 -0.28 -13.29
N PHE A 473 2.06 0.78 -12.97
CA PHE A 473 0.64 0.67 -12.61
C PHE A 473 -0.23 0.50 -13.86
N PRO A 474 -1.45 -0.06 -13.72
CA PRO A 474 -2.39 -0.14 -14.82
C PRO A 474 -2.58 1.21 -15.51
N GLY A 475 -2.29 1.25 -16.80
CA GLY A 475 -2.35 2.44 -17.63
C GLY A 475 -1.01 3.16 -17.86
N GLN A 476 0.01 2.97 -17.02
CA GLN A 476 1.36 3.49 -17.28
C GLN A 476 2.04 2.76 -18.45
N ASP A 477 1.73 1.49 -18.63
CA ASP A 477 2.12 0.68 -19.80
C ASP A 477 1.70 1.29 -21.14
N ARG A 478 0.67 2.14 -21.13
CA ARG A 478 0.19 2.89 -22.31
C ARG A 478 0.97 4.18 -22.60
N ILE A 479 1.79 4.63 -21.64
CA ILE A 479 2.61 5.84 -21.81
C ILE A 479 3.73 5.58 -22.81
N ALA A 480 4.38 4.43 -22.71
CA ALA A 480 5.50 4.06 -23.56
C ALA A 480 5.52 2.55 -23.83
N PRO A 481 5.94 2.13 -25.05
CA PRO A 481 6.04 0.70 -25.41
C PRO A 481 7.17 -0.04 -24.70
N ARG A 482 8.14 0.68 -24.14
CA ARG A 482 9.26 0.13 -23.37
C ARG A 482 9.35 0.76 -22.00
N HIS A 483 9.56 -0.08 -20.97
CA HIS A 483 9.75 0.32 -19.59
C HIS A 483 11.09 -0.19 -19.07
N ILE A 484 11.88 0.71 -18.47
CA ILE A 484 13.13 0.39 -17.78
C ILE A 484 13.05 0.93 -16.35
N MET A 485 13.15 0.05 -15.37
CA MET A 485 13.22 0.46 -13.97
C MET A 485 14.69 0.80 -13.62
N LEU A 486 14.91 2.06 -13.25
CA LEU A 486 16.20 2.54 -12.80
C LEU A 486 16.42 2.13 -11.34
N LEU A 487 17.50 1.41 -11.07
CA LEU A 487 17.92 1.01 -9.72
C LEU A 487 18.64 2.18 -9.01
N THR A 488 17.92 3.27 -8.83
CA THR A 488 18.43 4.49 -8.19
C THR A 488 18.58 4.30 -6.68
N PRO A 489 19.53 5.00 -6.03
CA PRO A 489 19.60 5.02 -4.57
C PRO A 489 18.46 5.83 -3.97
N GLY A 490 18.02 5.45 -2.76
CA GLY A 490 16.96 6.14 -2.03
C GLY A 490 16.44 5.34 -0.85
N ALA A 491 15.42 5.85 -0.18
CA ALA A 491 14.75 5.13 0.91
C ALA A 491 13.96 3.91 0.40
N GLY A 492 13.67 3.85 -0.91
CA GLY A 492 13.03 2.74 -1.62
C GLY A 492 13.99 1.92 -2.48
N ASP A 493 15.30 1.94 -2.19
CA ASP A 493 16.33 1.26 -3.02
C ASP A 493 15.98 -0.22 -3.20
N MET A 494 15.87 -0.64 -4.48
CA MET A 494 15.61 -2.03 -4.88
C MET A 494 16.83 -2.95 -4.64
N ARG A 495 18.00 -2.38 -4.51
CA ARG A 495 19.23 -3.02 -4.09
C ARG A 495 19.25 -3.05 -2.56
N LEU A 496 18.55 -4.03 -1.97
CA LEU A 496 18.37 -4.13 -0.52
C LEU A 496 19.71 -4.25 0.24
N ASP A 497 20.76 -4.72 -0.43
CA ASP A 497 22.12 -4.76 0.09
C ASP A 497 22.75 -3.37 0.37
N ARG A 498 22.18 -2.30 -0.20
CA ARG A 498 22.58 -0.91 0.07
C ARG A 498 21.88 -0.32 1.30
N LEU A 499 20.85 -0.98 1.84
CA LEU A 499 20.08 -0.53 3.00
C LEU A 499 20.61 -1.12 4.30
N ASN A 500 20.67 -0.32 5.36
CA ASN A 500 21.20 -0.74 6.65
C ASN A 500 20.11 -1.37 7.53
N TYR A 501 19.85 -2.66 7.34
CA TYR A 501 18.94 -3.42 8.18
C TYR A 501 19.55 -3.75 9.53
N VAL A 502 18.83 -3.42 10.61
CA VAL A 502 19.27 -3.65 12.01
C VAL A 502 18.29 -4.48 12.83
N ARG A 503 17.03 -4.65 12.37
CA ARG A 503 15.95 -5.31 13.15
C ARG A 503 15.46 -6.61 12.53
N ARG A 504 15.57 -6.80 11.22
CA ARG A 504 15.08 -8.02 10.55
C ARG A 504 15.64 -9.30 11.18
N LYS A 505 14.88 -10.37 11.21
CA LYS A 505 15.37 -11.68 11.62
C LYS A 505 16.46 -12.19 10.66
N ARG A 506 17.43 -12.88 11.22
CA ARG A 506 18.51 -13.55 10.48
C ARG A 506 18.55 -15.03 10.86
N PRO A 507 18.90 -15.95 9.94
CA PRO A 507 19.17 -15.69 8.51
C PRO A 507 17.89 -15.49 7.69
N ALA A 508 17.98 -14.77 6.56
CA ALA A 508 16.91 -14.63 5.57
C ALA A 508 17.49 -14.49 4.14
N PHE A 509 16.90 -15.20 3.18
CA PHE A 509 17.24 -15.08 1.77
C PHE A 509 16.78 -13.72 1.21
N PRO A 510 17.53 -13.04 0.34
CA PRO A 510 18.81 -13.42 -0.26
C PRO A 510 20.05 -12.88 0.49
N PHE A 511 19.88 -12.25 1.66
CA PHE A 511 20.99 -11.66 2.43
C PHE A 511 21.98 -12.73 2.89
N GLU A 512 21.45 -13.81 3.45
CA GLU A 512 22.20 -14.99 3.86
C GLU A 512 21.82 -16.13 2.91
N LYS A 513 22.69 -16.42 1.92
CA LYS A 513 22.41 -17.39 0.85
C LYS A 513 22.26 -18.84 1.35
N ASP A 514 22.87 -19.14 2.48
CA ASP A 514 22.85 -20.42 3.18
C ASP A 514 21.70 -20.55 4.18
N ALA A 515 20.78 -19.56 4.22
CA ALA A 515 19.60 -19.62 5.06
C ALA A 515 18.82 -20.92 4.84
N GLN A 516 18.44 -21.57 5.93
CA GLN A 516 17.62 -22.78 5.95
C GLN A 516 16.23 -22.47 6.46
N PHE A 517 15.24 -23.18 5.96
CA PHE A 517 13.88 -23.07 6.43
C PHE A 517 13.21 -24.46 6.43
N ASP A 518 12.71 -24.84 7.60
CA ASP A 518 11.87 -26.02 7.77
C ASP A 518 10.47 -25.57 8.19
N PRO A 519 9.47 -25.58 7.28
CA PRO A 519 8.13 -25.18 7.62
C PRO A 519 7.46 -26.09 8.65
N GLU A 520 7.87 -27.37 8.77
CA GLU A 520 7.33 -28.32 9.75
C GLU A 520 7.77 -28.00 11.18
N ALA A 521 8.91 -27.34 11.37
CA ALA A 521 9.38 -26.86 12.68
C ALA A 521 8.51 -25.72 13.25
N ALA A 522 7.54 -25.22 12.49
CA ALA A 522 6.61 -24.19 12.95
C ALA A 522 5.77 -24.68 14.15
N PRO A 523 5.53 -23.84 15.16
CA PRO A 523 4.78 -24.23 16.37
C PRO A 523 3.34 -24.65 16.01
N ALA A 524 2.78 -25.60 16.79
CA ALA A 524 1.43 -26.13 16.62
C ALA A 524 0.31 -25.10 16.90
#